data_b3f257faa18bf53c79903d1fd434a590
#
_entry.id   b3f257faa18bf53c79903d1fd434a590
#
_cell.length_a   1.000
_cell.length_b   1.000
_cell.length_c   1.000
_cell.angle_alpha   90.00
_cell.angle_beta   90.00
_cell.angle_gamma   90.00
#
_symmetry.space_group_name_H-M   'P 1'
#
loop_
_entity.id
_entity.type
_entity.pdbx_description
1 polymer ?
#
loop_
_entity_poly.entity_id
_entity_poly.type
_entity_poly.pdbx_seq_one_letter_code
_entity_poly.pdbx_strand_id
1 'polypeptide(L)'
;MVAMSVLDEIVAGVREDLAAREARTPLAEVKELAARRESAVDAVARLRVEDAVTVIAEVKRSSPSKGALAQISDPAALAAEYEKGGAAAISVLTEERRFNGSLADLDAVRARVDIPVLRKDFIVTPYQVWEARAHGADVCLLIVAALEQTVLESLVERVHSLGMTALVEVHDEDEVARAVDAGARVIGVNARDLRSLEVDRGTFARVAPRIPSDIVKIAESGVRGPHDVVDYARAGADAVLVGEALVTDDAPRQSVADLVAAGAHPSLRAVRQ
;
A
#
# COMPACT_ATOMS: atom_id res chain seq x y z
N MET A 1 0.63 -10.68 -32.02
CA MET A 1 1.20 -9.87 -30.93
C MET A 1 0.12 -9.75 -29.89
N VAL A 2 0.36 -10.24 -28.68
CA VAL A 2 -0.54 -10.01 -27.54
C VAL A 2 -0.41 -8.52 -27.19
N ALA A 3 -1.54 -7.82 -27.09
CA ALA A 3 -1.52 -6.41 -26.68
C ALA A 3 -0.93 -6.34 -25.28
N MET A 4 -0.01 -5.39 -25.03
CA MET A 4 0.53 -5.14 -23.70
C MET A 4 -0.61 -4.69 -22.79
N SER A 5 -0.65 -5.22 -21.57
CA SER A 5 -1.61 -4.77 -20.55
C SER A 5 -1.18 -3.41 -19.97
N VAL A 6 -2.10 -2.71 -19.30
CA VAL A 6 -1.77 -1.45 -18.60
C VAL A 6 -0.66 -1.69 -17.57
N LEU A 7 -0.67 -2.83 -16.88
CA LEU A 7 0.38 -3.21 -15.94
C LEU A 7 1.74 -3.34 -16.62
N ASP A 8 1.80 -4.01 -17.78
CA ASP A 8 3.07 -4.20 -18.52
C ASP A 8 3.66 -2.84 -18.96
N GLU A 9 2.80 -1.91 -19.43
CA GLU A 9 3.23 -0.57 -19.80
C GLU A 9 3.80 0.21 -18.60
N ILE A 10 3.13 0.12 -17.44
CA ILE A 10 3.61 0.77 -16.21
C ILE A 10 4.97 0.19 -15.79
N VAL A 11 5.09 -1.14 -15.75
CA VAL A 11 6.34 -1.82 -15.36
C VAL A 11 7.49 -1.46 -16.33
N ALA A 12 7.22 -1.37 -17.63
CA ALA A 12 8.23 -0.93 -18.61
C ALA A 12 8.72 0.49 -18.31
N GLY A 13 7.80 1.44 -18.06
CA GLY A 13 8.14 2.82 -17.68
C GLY A 13 8.93 2.90 -16.38
N VAL A 14 8.52 2.12 -15.36
CA VAL A 14 9.24 2.03 -14.08
C VAL A 14 10.68 1.54 -14.26
N ARG A 15 10.91 0.55 -15.14
CA ARG A 15 12.27 0.04 -15.43
C ARG A 15 13.16 1.09 -16.11
N GLU A 16 12.60 1.93 -16.99
CA GLU A 16 13.33 3.03 -17.61
C GLU A 16 13.74 4.08 -16.57
N ASP A 17 12.79 4.52 -15.72
CA ASP A 17 13.04 5.50 -14.66
C ASP A 17 14.02 4.96 -13.62
N LEU A 18 13.91 3.67 -13.30
CA LEU A 18 14.83 2.98 -12.40
C LEU A 18 16.27 3.00 -12.93
N ALA A 19 16.49 2.68 -14.20
CA ALA A 19 17.82 2.72 -14.81
C ALA A 19 18.47 4.12 -14.69
N ALA A 20 17.68 5.19 -14.85
CA ALA A 20 18.15 6.54 -14.66
C ALA A 20 18.49 6.86 -13.19
N ARG A 21 17.73 6.32 -12.24
CA ARG A 21 18.03 6.49 -10.80
C ARG A 21 19.27 5.69 -10.39
N GLU A 22 19.42 4.45 -10.83
CA GLU A 22 20.61 3.61 -10.57
C GLU A 22 21.89 4.23 -11.12
N ALA A 23 21.82 4.89 -12.28
CA ALA A 23 22.95 5.60 -12.85
C ALA A 23 23.37 6.84 -12.05
N ARG A 24 22.42 7.52 -11.39
CA ARG A 24 22.69 8.70 -10.55
C ARG A 24 23.15 8.33 -9.15
N THR A 25 22.54 7.32 -8.54
CA THR A 25 22.81 6.89 -7.18
C THR A 25 23.10 5.39 -7.18
N PRO A 26 24.38 4.98 -7.17
CA PRO A 26 24.74 3.57 -7.17
C PRO A 26 24.22 2.81 -5.96
N LEU A 27 23.96 1.51 -6.11
CA LEU A 27 23.40 0.65 -5.05
C LEU A 27 24.18 0.73 -3.73
N ALA A 28 25.51 0.88 -3.79
CA ALA A 28 26.35 1.01 -2.59
C ALA A 28 25.96 2.25 -1.76
N GLU A 29 25.73 3.38 -2.42
CA GLU A 29 25.32 4.62 -1.79
C GLU A 29 23.89 4.50 -1.20
N VAL A 30 22.98 3.90 -1.95
CA VAL A 30 21.61 3.67 -1.45
C VAL A 30 21.62 2.79 -0.20
N LYS A 31 22.48 1.76 -0.15
CA LYS A 31 22.66 0.91 1.04
C LYS A 31 23.21 1.69 2.24
N GLU A 32 24.14 2.60 2.02
CA GLU A 32 24.66 3.47 3.08
C GLU A 32 23.58 4.41 3.62
N LEU A 33 22.75 5.00 2.74
CA LEU A 33 21.62 5.84 3.15
C LEU A 33 20.60 5.03 3.96
N ALA A 34 20.26 3.83 3.50
CA ALA A 34 19.34 2.92 4.20
C ALA A 34 19.87 2.54 5.61
N ALA A 35 21.18 2.28 5.73
CA ALA A 35 21.80 1.90 7.00
C ALA A 35 21.82 3.05 8.05
N ARG A 36 21.67 4.30 7.62
CA ARG A 36 21.60 5.48 8.51
C ARG A 36 20.19 5.75 9.03
N ARG A 37 19.16 5.06 8.49
CA ARG A 37 17.78 5.23 8.96
C ARG A 37 17.55 4.50 10.27
N GLU A 38 16.73 5.09 11.11
CA GLU A 38 16.21 4.42 12.32
C GLU A 38 15.48 3.13 11.93
N SER A 39 15.27 2.21 12.87
CA SER A 39 14.53 0.99 12.60
C SER A 39 13.14 1.29 12.04
N ALA A 40 12.68 0.46 11.11
CA ALA A 40 11.33 0.61 10.57
C ALA A 40 10.27 0.40 11.66
N VAL A 41 9.19 1.15 11.59
CA VAL A 41 8.05 1.01 12.50
C VAL A 41 7.32 -0.30 12.19
N ASP A 42 6.95 -1.05 13.24
CA ASP A 42 6.20 -2.30 13.10
C ASP A 42 4.78 -2.03 12.56
N ALA A 43 4.61 -2.24 11.26
CA ALA A 43 3.33 -2.05 10.60
C ALA A 43 2.33 -3.17 10.92
N VAL A 44 2.79 -4.41 11.14
CA VAL A 44 1.90 -5.53 11.46
C VAL A 44 1.13 -5.26 12.75
N ALA A 45 1.83 -4.80 13.79
CA ALA A 45 1.21 -4.45 15.07
C ALA A 45 0.24 -3.27 14.96
N ARG A 46 0.49 -2.33 14.05
CA ARG A 46 -0.38 -1.17 13.81
C ARG A 46 -1.60 -1.49 12.96
N LEU A 47 -1.49 -2.43 12.05
CA LEU A 47 -2.56 -2.79 11.11
C LEU A 47 -3.54 -3.81 11.69
N ARG A 48 -3.08 -4.72 12.55
CA ARG A 48 -3.94 -5.70 13.22
C ARG A 48 -4.20 -5.26 14.66
N VAL A 49 -5.38 -4.73 14.90
CA VAL A 49 -5.87 -4.34 16.21
C VAL A 49 -7.07 -5.20 16.57
N GLU A 50 -7.13 -5.67 17.82
CA GLU A 50 -8.26 -6.44 18.31
C GLU A 50 -9.55 -5.61 18.22
N ASP A 51 -10.62 -6.22 17.73
CA ASP A 51 -11.96 -5.63 17.64
C ASP A 51 -12.13 -4.38 16.75
N ALA A 52 -11.15 -4.08 15.88
CA ALA A 52 -11.29 -2.94 14.96
C ALA A 52 -10.68 -3.23 13.58
N VAL A 53 -11.20 -2.54 12.56
CA VAL A 53 -10.57 -2.43 11.23
C VAL A 53 -9.84 -1.09 11.17
N THR A 54 -8.56 -1.14 10.86
CA THR A 54 -7.72 0.05 10.79
C THR A 54 -7.75 0.69 9.40
N VAL A 55 -7.28 1.93 9.28
CA VAL A 55 -7.28 2.70 8.04
C VAL A 55 -5.86 3.04 7.62
N ILE A 56 -5.48 2.65 6.40
CA ILE A 56 -4.30 3.16 5.70
C ILE A 56 -4.78 4.29 4.81
N ALA A 57 -4.35 5.51 5.10
CA ALA A 57 -4.74 6.68 4.32
C ALA A 57 -3.72 6.98 3.23
N GLU A 58 -4.17 7.13 1.98
CA GLU A 58 -3.28 7.24 0.83
C GLU A 58 -3.17 8.67 0.30
N VAL A 59 -1.95 9.14 0.13
CA VAL A 59 -1.60 10.39 -0.56
C VAL A 59 -1.44 10.08 -2.05
N LYS A 60 -2.41 10.51 -2.87
CA LYS A 60 -2.48 10.20 -4.29
C LYS A 60 -2.99 11.38 -5.11
N ARG A 61 -2.17 11.91 -6.03
CA ARG A 61 -2.52 13.04 -6.91
C ARG A 61 -3.28 12.62 -8.16
N SER A 62 -2.97 11.44 -8.69
CA SER A 62 -3.50 10.95 -9.96
C SER A 62 -3.66 9.43 -9.94
N SER A 63 -4.45 8.90 -10.88
CA SER A 63 -4.55 7.45 -11.11
C SER A 63 -4.79 7.15 -12.59
N PRO A 64 -4.37 5.97 -13.10
CA PRO A 64 -4.60 5.56 -14.49
C PRO A 64 -6.08 5.53 -14.88
N SER A 65 -6.99 5.25 -13.94
CA SER A 65 -8.43 5.12 -14.21
C SER A 65 -9.18 6.45 -14.24
N LYS A 66 -8.69 7.50 -13.55
CA LYS A 66 -9.41 8.78 -13.37
C LYS A 66 -8.60 10.01 -13.74
N GLY A 67 -7.30 9.85 -14.04
CA GLY A 67 -6.39 10.97 -14.27
C GLY A 67 -6.14 11.75 -12.98
N ALA A 68 -6.07 13.08 -13.05
CA ALA A 68 -5.86 13.96 -11.90
C ALA A 68 -7.03 13.87 -10.91
N LEU A 69 -6.73 13.63 -9.64
CA LEU A 69 -7.71 13.51 -8.54
C LEU A 69 -7.72 14.76 -7.67
N ALA A 70 -6.55 15.21 -7.23
CA ALA A 70 -6.40 16.35 -6.33
C ALA A 70 -5.09 17.10 -6.57
N GLN A 71 -5.10 18.40 -6.33
CA GLN A 71 -3.87 19.21 -6.25
C GLN A 71 -3.33 19.14 -4.81
N ILE A 72 -2.40 18.24 -4.58
CA ILE A 72 -1.73 18.10 -3.28
C ILE A 72 -0.40 18.86 -3.35
N SER A 73 -0.41 20.09 -2.88
CA SER A 73 0.78 20.95 -2.85
C SER A 73 1.75 20.57 -1.73
N ASP A 74 1.21 20.08 -0.60
CA ASP A 74 1.98 19.64 0.57
C ASP A 74 1.51 18.26 1.04
N PRO A 75 2.16 17.17 0.57
CA PRO A 75 1.81 15.81 0.96
C PRO A 75 2.09 15.52 2.44
N ALA A 76 3.07 16.21 3.05
CA ALA A 76 3.41 16.05 4.45
C ALA A 76 2.33 16.65 5.36
N ALA A 77 1.78 17.82 5.02
CA ALA A 77 0.68 18.43 5.75
C ALA A 77 -0.58 17.55 5.65
N LEU A 78 -0.89 17.02 4.47
CA LEU A 78 -2.02 16.11 4.28
C LEU A 78 -1.87 14.83 5.11
N ALA A 79 -0.69 14.21 5.08
CA ALA A 79 -0.39 13.02 5.88
C ALA A 79 -0.52 13.27 7.39
N ALA A 80 -0.08 14.44 7.87
CA ALA A 80 -0.25 14.82 9.27
C ALA A 80 -1.74 14.97 9.67
N GLU A 81 -2.60 15.46 8.78
CA GLU A 81 -4.04 15.50 9.04
C GLU A 81 -4.66 14.08 9.05
N TYR A 82 -4.19 13.18 8.18
CA TYR A 82 -4.59 11.77 8.19
C TYR A 82 -4.19 11.08 9.50
N GLU A 83 -2.94 11.28 9.96
CA GLU A 83 -2.47 10.74 11.25
C GLU A 83 -3.32 11.26 12.42
N LYS A 84 -3.60 12.56 12.48
CA LYS A 84 -4.49 13.16 13.50
C LYS A 84 -5.92 12.63 13.41
N GLY A 85 -6.38 12.21 12.25
CA GLY A 85 -7.66 11.54 12.03
C GLY A 85 -7.67 10.09 12.54
N GLY A 86 -6.53 9.54 12.91
CA GLY A 86 -6.39 8.18 13.46
C GLY A 86 -6.00 7.14 12.41
N ALA A 87 -5.43 7.53 11.27
CA ALA A 87 -4.84 6.59 10.32
C ALA A 87 -3.78 5.72 11.02
N ALA A 88 -3.78 4.41 10.74
CA ALA A 88 -2.81 3.46 11.27
C ALA A 88 -1.49 3.47 10.48
N ALA A 89 -1.55 3.85 9.22
CA ALA A 89 -0.40 4.03 8.33
C ALA A 89 -0.73 5.04 7.22
N ILE A 90 0.32 5.60 6.61
CA ILE A 90 0.20 6.46 5.41
C ILE A 90 0.73 5.72 4.20
N SER A 91 -0.03 5.66 3.12
CA SER A 91 0.41 5.18 1.81
C SER A 91 0.83 6.37 0.95
N VAL A 92 2.03 6.31 0.37
CA VAL A 92 2.56 7.38 -0.50
C VAL A 92 2.86 6.81 -1.88
N LEU A 93 2.15 7.31 -2.89
CA LEU A 93 2.45 6.99 -4.29
C LEU A 93 3.79 7.62 -4.67
N THR A 94 4.72 6.81 -5.19
CA THR A 94 6.03 7.29 -5.64
C THR A 94 6.26 7.07 -7.15
N GLU A 95 5.35 6.41 -7.84
CA GLU A 95 5.40 6.28 -9.30
C GLU A 95 5.06 7.64 -9.95
N GLU A 96 5.95 8.11 -10.84
CA GLU A 96 5.90 9.47 -11.38
C GLU A 96 4.96 9.60 -12.58
N ARG A 97 5.01 8.65 -13.53
CA ARG A 97 4.38 8.80 -14.87
C ARG A 97 2.85 8.76 -14.83
N ARG A 98 2.27 7.90 -14.01
CA ARG A 98 0.82 7.64 -13.97
C ARG A 98 0.14 8.19 -12.73
N PHE A 99 0.87 8.22 -11.61
CA PHE A 99 0.33 8.64 -10.31
C PHE A 99 0.80 10.02 -9.89
N ASN A 100 1.75 10.62 -10.60
CA ASN A 100 2.33 11.94 -10.30
C ASN A 100 2.88 12.01 -8.87
N GLY A 101 3.46 10.89 -8.42
CA GLY A 101 4.13 10.74 -7.12
C GLY A 101 5.62 10.98 -7.21
N SER A 102 6.32 10.93 -6.07
CA SER A 102 7.78 11.04 -6.04
C SER A 102 8.38 10.46 -4.76
N LEU A 103 9.68 10.13 -4.80
CA LEU A 103 10.43 9.77 -3.60
C LEU A 103 10.60 10.96 -2.64
N ALA A 104 10.58 12.19 -3.15
CA ALA A 104 10.59 13.40 -2.33
C ALA A 104 9.31 13.54 -1.49
N ASP A 105 8.15 13.10 -2.00
CA ASP A 105 6.92 13.02 -1.23
C ASP A 105 7.04 12.01 -0.08
N LEU A 106 7.67 10.86 -0.34
CA LEU A 106 7.92 9.85 0.68
C LEU A 106 8.81 10.40 1.81
N ASP A 107 9.91 11.09 1.47
CA ASP A 107 10.78 11.76 2.44
C ASP A 107 10.03 12.81 3.27
N ALA A 108 9.24 13.66 2.61
CA ALA A 108 8.48 14.73 3.26
C ALA A 108 7.43 14.17 4.23
N VAL A 109 6.70 13.12 3.82
CA VAL A 109 5.72 12.44 4.66
C VAL A 109 6.41 11.76 5.85
N ARG A 110 7.49 10.98 5.62
CA ARG A 110 8.21 10.31 6.71
C ARG A 110 8.77 11.29 7.75
N ALA A 111 9.22 12.46 7.33
CA ALA A 111 9.71 13.49 8.26
C ALA A 111 8.59 14.13 9.11
N ARG A 112 7.33 13.89 8.79
CA ARG A 112 6.19 14.60 9.40
C ARG A 112 5.30 13.74 10.28
N VAL A 113 5.24 12.41 10.05
CA VAL A 113 4.37 11.48 10.78
C VAL A 113 5.17 10.46 11.55
N ASP A 114 4.61 9.91 12.64
CA ASP A 114 5.26 8.89 13.48
C ASP A 114 4.73 7.46 13.19
N ILE A 115 3.60 7.34 12.48
CA ILE A 115 3.00 6.08 12.08
C ILE A 115 3.73 5.48 10.86
N PRO A 116 3.57 4.16 10.58
CA PRO A 116 4.20 3.52 9.43
C PRO A 116 3.90 4.22 8.10
N VAL A 117 4.92 4.30 7.23
CA VAL A 117 4.80 4.85 5.88
C VAL A 117 5.05 3.75 4.85
N LEU A 118 4.06 3.56 3.97
CA LEU A 118 4.09 2.62 2.85
C LEU A 118 4.59 3.33 1.60
N ARG A 119 5.65 2.82 0.98
CA ARG A 119 5.98 3.14 -0.41
C ARG A 119 5.03 2.38 -1.34
N LYS A 120 4.11 3.09 -1.97
CA LYS A 120 3.16 2.55 -2.96
C LYS A 120 3.72 2.79 -4.36
N ASP A 121 4.32 1.76 -4.94
CA ASP A 121 5.03 1.81 -6.22
C ASP A 121 5.05 0.42 -6.86
N PHE A 122 5.48 0.30 -8.11
CA PHE A 122 5.72 -0.97 -8.79
C PHE A 122 7.16 -1.42 -8.54
N ILE A 123 7.37 -2.17 -7.47
CA ILE A 123 8.69 -2.66 -7.06
C ILE A 123 9.01 -3.95 -7.82
N VAL A 124 10.05 -3.93 -8.65
CA VAL A 124 10.44 -5.03 -9.53
C VAL A 124 11.91 -5.45 -9.39
N THR A 125 12.68 -4.74 -8.57
CA THR A 125 14.10 -5.05 -8.32
C THR A 125 14.49 -4.84 -6.85
N PRO A 126 15.55 -5.52 -6.36
CA PRO A 126 16.08 -5.31 -5.02
C PRO A 126 16.60 -3.88 -4.77
N TYR A 127 17.04 -3.17 -5.82
CA TYR A 127 17.46 -1.77 -5.69
C TYR A 127 16.33 -0.90 -5.13
N GLN A 128 15.11 -1.04 -5.66
CA GLN A 128 13.95 -0.27 -5.19
C GLN A 128 13.59 -0.57 -3.74
N VAL A 129 13.85 -1.78 -3.24
CA VAL A 129 13.65 -2.13 -1.82
C VAL A 129 14.65 -1.39 -0.94
N TRP A 130 15.92 -1.32 -1.33
CA TRP A 130 16.92 -0.52 -0.65
C TRP A 130 16.60 0.97 -0.72
N GLU A 131 16.17 1.45 -1.88
CA GLU A 131 15.71 2.83 -2.12
C GLU A 131 14.52 3.18 -1.21
N ALA A 132 13.52 2.28 -1.08
CA ALA A 132 12.41 2.47 -0.14
C ALA A 132 12.90 2.68 1.29
N ARG A 133 13.82 1.85 1.75
CA ARG A 133 14.39 1.98 3.10
C ARG A 133 15.21 3.25 3.24
N ALA A 134 16.01 3.62 2.23
CA ALA A 134 16.80 4.85 2.21
C ALA A 134 15.93 6.11 2.32
N HIS A 135 14.73 6.09 1.77
CA HIS A 135 13.72 7.16 1.88
C HIS A 135 12.79 7.00 3.08
N GLY A 136 13.07 6.05 4.00
CA GLY A 136 12.39 5.91 5.29
C GLY A 136 11.04 5.20 5.25
N ALA A 137 10.76 4.41 4.20
CA ALA A 137 9.60 3.54 4.19
C ALA A 137 9.70 2.46 5.29
N ASP A 138 8.56 2.13 5.88
CA ASP A 138 8.37 1.04 6.84
C ASP A 138 7.69 -0.16 6.17
N VAL A 139 6.93 0.11 5.12
CA VAL A 139 6.20 -0.88 4.32
C VAL A 139 6.54 -0.70 2.86
N CYS A 140 6.69 -1.82 2.14
CA CYS A 140 7.01 -1.84 0.71
C CYS A 140 5.98 -2.68 -0.03
N LEU A 141 5.36 -2.14 -1.08
CA LEU A 141 4.40 -2.85 -1.92
C LEU A 141 5.09 -3.83 -2.86
N LEU A 142 4.59 -5.05 -2.92
CA LEU A 142 4.98 -6.06 -3.90
C LEU A 142 3.72 -6.62 -4.56
N ILE A 143 3.59 -6.47 -5.88
CA ILE A 143 2.40 -6.86 -6.65
C ILE A 143 2.64 -8.22 -7.29
N VAL A 144 1.87 -9.25 -6.89
CA VAL A 144 2.05 -10.62 -7.37
C VAL A 144 1.91 -10.71 -8.88
N ALA A 145 0.92 -10.02 -9.46
CA ALA A 145 0.68 -9.98 -10.91
C ALA A 145 1.86 -9.42 -11.73
N ALA A 146 2.75 -8.63 -11.11
CA ALA A 146 3.90 -8.00 -11.77
C ALA A 146 5.21 -8.80 -11.65
N LEU A 147 5.23 -9.91 -10.89
CA LEU A 147 6.45 -10.60 -10.46
C LEU A 147 6.37 -12.09 -10.71
N GLU A 148 7.45 -12.67 -11.24
CA GLU A 148 7.66 -14.10 -11.23
C GLU A 148 7.87 -14.60 -9.79
N GLN A 149 7.51 -15.87 -9.49
CA GLN A 149 7.51 -16.41 -8.13
C GLN A 149 8.86 -16.25 -7.41
N THR A 150 9.94 -16.65 -8.05
CA THR A 150 11.30 -16.56 -7.46
C THR A 150 11.74 -15.13 -7.18
N VAL A 151 11.27 -14.17 -8.00
CA VAL A 151 11.53 -12.74 -7.79
C VAL A 151 10.70 -12.23 -6.61
N LEU A 152 9.42 -12.60 -6.52
CA LEU A 152 8.54 -12.25 -5.40
C LEU A 152 9.14 -12.72 -4.06
N GLU A 153 9.54 -14.00 -3.97
CA GLU A 153 10.17 -14.58 -2.79
C GLU A 153 11.44 -13.81 -2.38
N SER A 154 12.33 -13.54 -3.34
CA SER A 154 13.56 -12.79 -3.10
C SER A 154 13.29 -11.35 -2.62
N LEU A 155 12.26 -10.69 -3.16
CA LEU A 155 11.90 -9.33 -2.75
C LEU A 155 11.25 -9.30 -1.37
N VAL A 156 10.35 -10.26 -1.05
CA VAL A 156 9.75 -10.41 0.29
C VAL A 156 10.86 -10.62 1.33
N GLU A 157 11.80 -11.55 1.08
CA GLU A 157 12.94 -11.79 1.95
C GLU A 157 13.78 -10.51 2.12
N ARG A 158 14.04 -9.77 1.04
CA ARG A 158 14.80 -8.54 1.09
C ARG A 158 14.10 -7.46 1.93
N VAL A 159 12.80 -7.27 1.74
CA VAL A 159 12.00 -6.32 2.55
C VAL A 159 12.10 -6.67 4.04
N HIS A 160 11.88 -7.94 4.39
CA HIS A 160 11.96 -8.40 5.79
C HIS A 160 13.38 -8.28 6.35
N SER A 161 14.43 -8.57 5.56
CA SER A 161 15.84 -8.45 6.01
C SER A 161 16.26 -7.02 6.33
N LEU A 162 15.54 -6.01 5.82
CA LEU A 162 15.75 -4.59 6.12
C LEU A 162 14.85 -4.09 7.26
N GLY A 163 14.14 -4.99 7.95
CA GLY A 163 13.22 -4.66 9.04
C GLY A 163 11.88 -4.07 8.59
N MET A 164 11.64 -3.93 7.29
CA MET A 164 10.38 -3.45 6.74
C MET A 164 9.33 -4.57 6.66
N THR A 165 8.08 -4.19 6.46
CA THR A 165 6.97 -5.09 6.17
C THR A 165 6.68 -5.13 4.66
N ALA A 166 6.57 -6.33 4.07
CA ALA A 166 6.08 -6.48 2.71
C ALA A 166 4.54 -6.48 2.73
N LEU A 167 3.92 -5.51 2.04
CA LEU A 167 2.52 -5.58 1.65
C LEU A 167 2.46 -6.29 0.30
N VAL A 168 1.99 -7.54 0.29
CA VAL A 168 1.91 -8.35 -0.94
C VAL A 168 0.50 -8.23 -1.50
N GLU A 169 0.37 -7.56 -2.65
CA GLU A 169 -0.91 -7.28 -3.30
C GLU A 169 -1.32 -8.43 -4.21
N VAL A 170 -2.57 -8.88 -4.06
CA VAL A 170 -3.18 -9.99 -4.81
C VAL A 170 -4.54 -9.59 -5.38
N HIS A 171 -4.98 -10.28 -6.46
CA HIS A 171 -6.26 -10.03 -7.15
C HIS A 171 -7.17 -11.25 -7.19
N ASP A 172 -6.65 -12.44 -6.95
CA ASP A 172 -7.38 -13.71 -6.98
C ASP A 172 -6.80 -14.74 -6.00
N GLU A 173 -7.42 -15.91 -5.96
CA GLU A 173 -7.07 -17.00 -5.05
C GLU A 173 -5.73 -17.66 -5.41
N ASP A 174 -5.35 -17.70 -6.69
CA ASP A 174 -4.09 -18.27 -7.14
C ASP A 174 -2.93 -17.37 -6.71
N GLU A 175 -3.11 -16.04 -6.79
CA GLU A 175 -2.14 -15.07 -6.29
C GLU A 175 -1.98 -15.11 -4.77
N VAL A 176 -3.06 -15.44 -4.02
CA VAL A 176 -2.94 -15.69 -2.56
C VAL A 176 -1.99 -16.83 -2.26
N ALA A 177 -2.11 -17.96 -2.96
CA ALA A 177 -1.21 -19.08 -2.76
C ALA A 177 0.25 -18.67 -3.00
N ARG A 178 0.51 -17.93 -4.07
CA ARG A 178 1.84 -17.38 -4.39
C ARG A 178 2.37 -16.44 -3.31
N ALA A 179 1.53 -15.56 -2.78
CA ALA A 179 1.90 -14.63 -1.71
C ALA A 179 2.24 -15.37 -0.41
N VAL A 180 1.47 -16.39 -0.05
CA VAL A 180 1.71 -17.24 1.14
C VAL A 180 3.02 -18.01 0.98
N ASP A 181 3.25 -18.63 -0.17
CA ASP A 181 4.49 -19.37 -0.47
C ASP A 181 5.71 -18.45 -0.42
N ALA A 182 5.57 -17.18 -0.80
CA ALA A 182 6.62 -16.17 -0.69
C ALA A 182 6.88 -15.68 0.75
N GLY A 183 6.10 -16.11 1.75
CA GLY A 183 6.27 -15.72 3.14
C GLY A 183 5.65 -14.36 3.51
N ALA A 184 4.58 -13.97 2.83
CA ALA A 184 3.84 -12.74 3.14
C ALA A 184 3.27 -12.77 4.56
N ARG A 185 3.43 -11.67 5.30
CA ARG A 185 2.81 -11.44 6.62
C ARG A 185 1.62 -10.48 6.53
N VAL A 186 1.54 -9.74 5.44
CA VAL A 186 0.46 -8.80 5.14
C VAL A 186 0.09 -9.01 3.67
N ILE A 187 -1.18 -9.30 3.41
CA ILE A 187 -1.73 -9.46 2.06
C ILE A 187 -2.80 -8.40 1.84
N GLY A 188 -2.62 -7.63 0.77
CA GLY A 188 -3.61 -6.69 0.26
C GLY A 188 -4.42 -7.31 -0.86
N VAL A 189 -5.73 -7.37 -0.74
CA VAL A 189 -6.62 -7.80 -1.81
C VAL A 189 -7.11 -6.57 -2.55
N ASN A 190 -6.60 -6.38 -3.77
CA ASN A 190 -6.96 -5.25 -4.60
C ASN A 190 -8.22 -5.58 -5.43
N ALA A 191 -9.32 -4.87 -5.12
CA ALA A 191 -10.57 -5.00 -5.86
C ALA A 191 -10.50 -4.42 -7.29
N ARG A 192 -9.41 -3.71 -7.64
CA ARG A 192 -9.18 -3.16 -8.98
C ARG A 192 -8.33 -4.11 -9.80
N ASP A 193 -8.87 -4.63 -10.90
CA ASP A 193 -8.11 -5.34 -11.91
C ASP A 193 -7.09 -4.39 -12.58
N LEU A 194 -5.80 -4.77 -12.58
CA LEU A 194 -4.73 -3.91 -13.13
C LEU A 194 -4.65 -3.95 -14.67
N ARG A 195 -5.43 -4.81 -15.32
CA ARG A 195 -5.48 -4.91 -16.78
C ARG A 195 -6.63 -4.10 -17.37
N SER A 196 -7.83 -4.22 -16.75
CA SER A 196 -9.05 -3.53 -17.20
C SER A 196 -9.30 -2.20 -16.46
N LEU A 197 -8.69 -2.00 -15.29
CA LEU A 197 -8.90 -0.91 -14.33
C LEU A 197 -10.30 -0.90 -13.70
N GLU A 198 -11.12 -1.93 -13.95
CA GLU A 198 -12.42 -2.09 -13.32
C GLU A 198 -12.31 -2.48 -11.86
N VAL A 199 -13.29 -2.08 -11.04
CA VAL A 199 -13.35 -2.38 -9.61
C VAL A 199 -14.50 -3.35 -9.35
N ASP A 200 -14.15 -4.58 -8.94
CA ASP A 200 -15.10 -5.55 -8.41
C ASP A 200 -15.02 -5.59 -6.88
N ARG A 201 -15.94 -4.95 -6.21
CA ARG A 201 -15.98 -4.84 -4.75
C ARG A 201 -16.29 -6.18 -4.05
N GLY A 202 -16.76 -7.19 -4.78
CA GLY A 202 -16.94 -8.56 -4.30
C GLY A 202 -15.64 -9.36 -4.20
N THR A 203 -14.56 -8.88 -4.82
CA THR A 203 -13.26 -9.58 -4.84
C THR A 203 -12.75 -9.89 -3.45
N PHE A 204 -12.77 -8.93 -2.52
CA PHE A 204 -12.28 -9.14 -1.17
C PHE A 204 -13.02 -10.28 -0.45
N ALA A 205 -14.36 -10.28 -0.49
CA ALA A 205 -15.16 -11.31 0.17
C ALA A 205 -14.93 -12.71 -0.41
N ARG A 206 -14.59 -12.80 -1.69
CA ARG A 206 -14.26 -14.06 -2.38
C ARG A 206 -12.86 -14.56 -2.02
N VAL A 207 -11.88 -13.65 -2.00
CA VAL A 207 -10.45 -13.98 -1.87
C VAL A 207 -10.01 -14.11 -0.40
N ALA A 208 -10.48 -13.24 0.49
CA ALA A 208 -10.05 -13.18 1.90
C ALA A 208 -10.18 -14.50 2.67
N PRO A 209 -11.18 -15.38 2.44
CA PRO A 209 -11.24 -16.69 3.09
C PRO A 209 -10.09 -17.65 2.77
N ARG A 210 -9.33 -17.39 1.69
CA ARG A 210 -8.16 -18.18 1.30
C ARG A 210 -6.87 -17.73 2.02
N ILE A 211 -6.88 -16.55 2.62
CA ILE A 211 -5.73 -16.02 3.35
C ILE A 211 -5.71 -16.62 4.76
N PRO A 212 -4.59 -17.23 5.20
CA PRO A 212 -4.41 -17.74 6.56
C PRO A 212 -4.75 -16.71 7.64
N SER A 213 -5.24 -17.16 8.78
CA SER A 213 -5.72 -16.27 9.86
C SER A 213 -4.62 -15.49 10.57
N ASP A 214 -3.39 -15.95 10.49
CA ASP A 214 -2.20 -15.29 11.06
C ASP A 214 -1.66 -14.17 10.16
N ILE A 215 -2.09 -14.09 8.89
CA ILE A 215 -1.71 -13.04 7.94
C ILE A 215 -2.69 -11.87 8.03
N VAL A 216 -2.16 -10.64 8.07
CA VAL A 216 -2.98 -9.41 8.04
C VAL A 216 -3.65 -9.25 6.68
N LYS A 217 -4.95 -8.98 6.67
CA LYS A 217 -5.78 -8.85 5.47
C LYS A 217 -6.18 -7.39 5.25
N ILE A 218 -5.74 -6.81 4.13
CA ILE A 218 -6.06 -5.42 3.77
C ILE A 218 -6.99 -5.43 2.56
N ALA A 219 -8.12 -4.71 2.65
CA ALA A 219 -8.95 -4.44 1.48
C ALA A 219 -8.47 -3.17 0.78
N GLU A 220 -8.13 -3.29 -0.51
CA GLU A 220 -7.65 -2.19 -1.33
C GLU A 220 -8.64 -1.88 -2.47
N SER A 221 -8.79 -0.61 -2.77
CA SER A 221 -9.70 -0.07 -3.77
C SER A 221 -11.20 -0.22 -3.42
N GLY A 222 -12.02 0.69 -3.92
CA GLY A 222 -13.48 0.62 -3.82
C GLY A 222 -14.09 1.11 -2.52
N VAL A 223 -13.31 1.56 -1.52
CA VAL A 223 -13.82 2.23 -0.31
C VAL A 223 -14.22 3.66 -0.66
N ARG A 224 -15.49 4.00 -0.45
CA ARG A 224 -16.08 5.32 -0.74
C ARG A 224 -16.48 6.06 0.52
N GLY A 225 -16.59 5.33 1.65
CA GLY A 225 -17.01 5.92 2.93
C GLY A 225 -17.18 4.87 4.03
N PRO A 226 -17.68 5.30 5.20
CA PRO A 226 -17.81 4.48 6.42
C PRO A 226 -18.56 3.16 6.23
N HIS A 227 -19.60 3.14 5.40
CA HIS A 227 -20.40 1.94 5.14
C HIS A 227 -19.55 0.82 4.51
N ASP A 228 -18.70 1.17 3.53
CA ASP A 228 -17.84 0.19 2.87
C ASP A 228 -16.80 -0.40 3.85
N VAL A 229 -16.33 0.37 4.84
CA VAL A 229 -15.44 -0.13 5.91
C VAL A 229 -16.14 -1.22 6.73
N VAL A 230 -17.41 -1.01 7.08
CA VAL A 230 -18.22 -2.01 7.80
C VAL A 230 -18.40 -3.29 6.97
N ASP A 231 -18.64 -3.15 5.67
CA ASP A 231 -18.80 -4.31 4.79
C ASP A 231 -17.49 -5.12 4.67
N TYR A 232 -16.35 -4.45 4.50
CA TYR A 232 -15.04 -5.12 4.49
C TYR A 232 -14.69 -5.75 5.84
N ALA A 233 -15.06 -5.10 6.95
CA ALA A 233 -14.90 -5.66 8.29
C ALA A 233 -15.66 -6.99 8.45
N ARG A 234 -16.91 -7.03 7.99
CA ARG A 234 -17.74 -8.25 7.99
C ARG A 234 -17.18 -9.37 7.11
N ALA A 235 -16.48 -8.99 6.05
CA ALA A 235 -15.78 -9.91 5.17
C ALA A 235 -14.39 -10.35 5.71
N GLY A 236 -13.98 -9.89 6.90
CA GLY A 236 -12.77 -10.32 7.59
C GLY A 236 -11.53 -9.48 7.33
N ALA A 237 -11.67 -8.22 6.88
CA ALA A 237 -10.54 -7.30 6.75
C ALA A 237 -9.99 -6.89 8.12
N ASP A 238 -8.67 -6.82 8.26
CA ASP A 238 -7.97 -6.21 9.40
C ASP A 238 -7.73 -4.72 9.18
N ALA A 239 -7.57 -4.32 7.91
CA ALA A 239 -7.40 -2.93 7.52
C ALA A 239 -8.05 -2.63 6.16
N VAL A 240 -8.29 -1.35 5.88
CA VAL A 240 -8.67 -0.84 4.56
C VAL A 240 -7.66 0.19 4.08
N LEU A 241 -7.32 0.17 2.78
CA LEU A 241 -6.51 1.20 2.14
C LEU A 241 -7.42 2.13 1.33
N VAL A 242 -7.39 3.42 1.66
CA VAL A 242 -8.31 4.43 1.11
C VAL A 242 -7.53 5.62 0.58
N GLY A 243 -7.71 5.91 -0.70
CA GLY A 243 -7.06 7.06 -1.35
C GLY A 243 -8.07 8.03 -1.95
N GLU A 244 -8.78 7.61 -3.00
CA GLU A 244 -9.63 8.49 -3.79
C GLU A 244 -10.68 9.25 -2.96
N ALA A 245 -11.39 8.56 -2.07
CA ALA A 245 -12.40 9.18 -1.23
C ALA A 245 -11.81 10.23 -0.26
N LEU A 246 -10.55 10.06 0.17
CA LEU A 246 -9.91 10.98 1.10
C LEU A 246 -9.32 12.22 0.41
N VAL A 247 -8.73 12.07 -0.78
CA VAL A 247 -8.07 13.20 -1.46
C VAL A 247 -9.06 14.13 -2.16
N THR A 248 -10.31 13.72 -2.32
CA THR A 248 -11.39 14.52 -2.91
C THR A 248 -12.26 15.23 -1.88
N ASP A 249 -11.99 15.04 -0.58
CA ASP A 249 -12.71 15.65 0.52
C ASP A 249 -11.93 16.86 1.07
N ASP A 250 -12.66 17.94 1.39
CA ASP A 250 -12.07 19.18 1.92
C ASP A 250 -11.72 19.10 3.42
N ALA A 251 -12.14 18.03 4.11
CA ALA A 251 -11.91 17.81 5.53
C ALA A 251 -11.14 16.51 5.82
N PRO A 252 -9.87 16.37 5.38
CA PRO A 252 -9.13 15.10 5.37
C PRO A 252 -9.04 14.43 6.74
N ARG A 253 -8.85 15.20 7.81
CA ARG A 253 -8.82 14.68 9.18
C ARG A 253 -10.15 14.05 9.59
N GLN A 254 -11.28 14.74 9.31
CA GLN A 254 -12.60 14.25 9.67
C GLN A 254 -12.98 13.02 8.86
N SER A 255 -12.67 13.00 7.56
CA SER A 255 -12.94 11.87 6.68
C SER A 255 -12.23 10.61 7.15
N VAL A 256 -10.96 10.71 7.59
CA VAL A 256 -10.24 9.58 8.19
C VAL A 256 -10.87 9.18 9.52
N ALA A 257 -11.22 10.14 10.39
CA ALA A 257 -11.84 9.86 11.70
C ALA A 257 -13.17 9.11 11.55
N ASP A 258 -13.99 9.45 10.54
CA ASP A 258 -15.26 8.79 10.25
C ASP A 258 -15.04 7.33 9.78
N LEU A 259 -14.03 7.07 8.96
CA LEU A 259 -13.66 5.72 8.55
C LEU A 259 -13.14 4.88 9.74
N VAL A 260 -12.30 5.47 10.59
CA VAL A 260 -11.77 4.81 11.80
C VAL A 260 -12.91 4.50 12.77
N ALA A 261 -13.84 5.43 12.99
CA ALA A 261 -15.02 5.22 13.84
C ALA A 261 -15.90 4.08 13.30
N ALA A 262 -16.08 3.99 11.98
CA ALA A 262 -16.80 2.89 11.36
C ALA A 262 -16.10 1.53 11.57
N GLY A 263 -14.76 1.50 11.44
CA GLY A 263 -13.95 0.29 11.67
C GLY A 263 -13.95 -0.20 13.12
N ALA A 264 -14.20 0.69 14.07
CA ALA A 264 -14.30 0.40 15.51
C ALA A 264 -15.75 0.21 16.00
N HIS A 265 -16.73 0.14 15.08
CA HIS A 265 -18.15 0.08 15.46
C HIS A 265 -18.47 -1.19 16.28
N PRO A 266 -19.19 -1.08 17.43
CA PRO A 266 -19.44 -2.21 18.32
C PRO A 266 -20.11 -3.42 17.66
N SER A 267 -20.91 -3.23 16.60
CA SER A 267 -21.56 -4.34 15.88
C SER A 267 -20.55 -5.27 15.16
N LEU A 268 -19.30 -4.87 15.00
CA LEU A 268 -18.27 -5.68 14.36
C LEU A 268 -17.60 -6.67 15.32
N ARG A 269 -17.69 -6.44 16.64
CA ARG A 269 -17.09 -7.34 17.66
C ARG A 269 -17.67 -8.74 17.63
N ALA A 270 -18.98 -8.86 17.37
CA ALA A 270 -19.66 -10.16 17.30
C ALA A 270 -19.33 -10.97 16.03
N VAL A 271 -18.74 -10.36 15.01
CA VAL A 271 -18.40 -11.00 13.72
C VAL A 271 -16.95 -11.50 13.72
N ARG A 272 -16.10 -10.96 14.61
CA ARG A 272 -14.65 -11.25 14.67
C ARG A 272 -14.26 -12.29 15.75
N GLN A 273 -15.23 -12.74 16.55
CA GLN A 273 -15.11 -13.87 17.48
C GLN A 273 -15.49 -15.19 16.81
#